data_9cf955afc5f4272c01a5b585578eaf6c
#
_entry.id   9cf955afc5f4272c01a5b585578eaf6c
#
_cell.length_a   1.000
_cell.length_b   1.000
_cell.length_c   1.000
_cell.angle_alpha   90.00
_cell.angle_beta   90.00
_cell.angle_gamma   90.00
#
_symmetry.space_group_name_H-M   'P 1'
#
loop_
_entity.id
_entity.type
_entity.pdbx_description
1 polymer ?
#
loop_
_entity_poly.entity_id
_entity_poly.type
_entity_poly.pdbx_seq_one_letter_code
_entity_poly.pdbx_strand_id
1 'polypeptide(L)'
;MPPALAYPQTRHILPISDLGNAAERARLSVGATTAFFNIMEIWKVRDEEARALLGGMSNGAFYALKKAGTKTLDEDRLRRISYLIGIFKALNILHGQDLADRWMQLPNSNRIFNGSTALAYLVQGGLPAFQTLRRLLDARRGE
;
A
#
# COMPACT_ATOMS: atom_id res chain seq x y z
N MET A 1 6.80 -2.49 24.92
CA MET A 1 7.80 -1.68 24.27
C MET A 1 7.91 -1.89 22.76
N PRO A 2 8.14 -3.10 22.32
CA PRO A 2 8.32 -3.32 20.88
C PRO A 2 7.24 -2.72 19.99
N PRO A 3 5.95 -2.78 20.35
CA PRO A 3 4.94 -2.21 19.45
C PRO A 3 5.14 -0.72 19.15
N ALA A 4 5.65 0.02 20.12
CA ALA A 4 5.85 1.45 19.92
C ALA A 4 6.91 1.73 18.88
N LEU A 5 7.83 0.79 18.66
CA LEU A 5 8.91 0.97 17.71
C LEU A 5 8.50 0.74 16.28
N ALA A 6 7.40 0.00 16.06
CA ALA A 6 6.98 -0.33 14.72
C ALA A 6 6.57 0.90 13.91
N TYR A 7 5.93 1.87 14.55
CA TYR A 7 5.44 3.04 13.83
C TYR A 7 6.54 3.98 13.36
N PRO A 8 7.48 4.35 14.23
CA PRO A 8 8.57 5.19 13.76
C PRO A 8 9.34 4.56 12.63
N GLN A 9 9.57 3.25 12.69
CA GLN A 9 10.28 2.56 11.63
C GLN A 9 9.55 2.64 10.31
N THR A 10 8.22 2.48 10.34
CA THR A 10 7.44 2.53 9.13
C THR A 10 7.49 3.91 8.49
N ARG A 11 7.43 4.96 9.30
CA ARG A 11 7.53 6.31 8.77
C ARG A 11 8.90 6.60 8.18
N HIS A 12 9.93 6.01 8.75
CA HIS A 12 11.27 6.21 8.24
C HIS A 12 11.52 5.47 6.94
N ILE A 13 10.77 4.41 6.66
CA ILE A 13 10.94 3.65 5.44
C ILE A 13 10.63 4.51 4.21
N LEU A 14 9.58 5.34 4.27
CA LEU A 14 9.15 6.14 3.12
C LEU A 14 8.90 7.60 3.51
N PRO A 15 9.94 8.35 3.83
CA PRO A 15 9.77 9.78 4.07
C PRO A 15 9.46 10.48 2.75
N ILE A 16 8.25 11.02 2.65
CA ILE A 16 7.74 11.57 1.38
C ILE A 16 8.62 12.69 0.85
N SER A 17 9.19 13.49 1.75
CA SER A 17 9.99 14.63 1.35
C SER A 17 11.23 14.25 0.53
N ASP A 18 11.68 13.00 0.63
CA ASP A 18 12.91 12.57 -0.03
C ASP A 18 12.66 11.87 -1.36
N LEU A 19 11.43 11.69 -1.78
CA LEU A 19 11.14 10.90 -2.97
C LEU A 19 11.57 11.57 -4.27
N GLY A 20 11.86 12.86 -4.24
CA GLY A 20 12.42 13.55 -5.41
C GLY A 20 13.89 13.24 -5.66
N ASN A 21 14.58 12.66 -4.69
CA ASN A 21 16.01 12.39 -4.77
C ASN A 21 16.23 10.97 -5.27
N ALA A 22 16.99 10.83 -6.38
CA ALA A 22 17.19 9.51 -7.00
C ALA A 22 17.92 8.54 -6.08
N ALA A 23 18.92 9.00 -5.33
CA ALA A 23 19.64 8.13 -4.42
C ALA A 23 18.73 7.64 -3.29
N GLU A 24 17.85 8.50 -2.80
CA GLU A 24 16.88 8.11 -1.77
C GLU A 24 15.89 7.10 -2.33
N ARG A 25 15.40 7.31 -3.56
CA ARG A 25 14.50 6.34 -4.17
C ARG A 25 15.18 4.98 -4.31
N ALA A 26 16.43 4.95 -4.72
CA ALA A 26 17.15 3.68 -4.83
C ALA A 26 17.26 2.99 -3.48
N ARG A 27 17.56 3.75 -2.43
CA ARG A 27 17.69 3.20 -1.09
C ARG A 27 16.36 2.63 -0.58
N LEU A 28 15.27 3.34 -0.84
CA LEU A 28 13.95 2.93 -0.34
C LEU A 28 13.31 1.82 -1.14
N SER A 29 13.70 1.67 -2.41
CA SER A 29 12.97 0.80 -3.33
C SER A 29 12.99 -0.67 -2.94
N VAL A 30 14.10 -1.17 -2.41
CA VAL A 30 14.20 -2.59 -2.07
C VAL A 30 13.19 -2.94 -0.97
N GLY A 31 13.20 -2.17 0.11
CA GLY A 31 12.26 -2.41 1.20
C GLY A 31 10.82 -2.19 0.80
N ALA A 32 10.57 -1.14 0.01
CA ALA A 32 9.21 -0.86 -0.45
C ALA A 32 8.69 -1.97 -1.34
N THR A 33 9.51 -2.48 -2.26
CA THR A 33 9.11 -3.56 -3.15
C THR A 33 8.77 -4.82 -2.36
N THR A 34 9.62 -5.17 -1.41
CA THR A 34 9.38 -6.34 -0.57
C THR A 34 8.08 -6.19 0.21
N ALA A 35 7.87 -5.02 0.81
CA ALA A 35 6.64 -4.77 1.58
C ALA A 35 5.41 -4.85 0.68
N PHE A 36 5.50 -4.27 -0.52
CA PHE A 36 4.38 -4.29 -1.46
C PHE A 36 3.96 -5.72 -1.80
N PHE A 37 4.91 -6.55 -2.22
CA PHE A 37 4.56 -7.92 -2.61
C PHE A 37 4.07 -8.75 -1.43
N ASN A 38 4.60 -8.53 -0.23
CA ASN A 38 4.10 -9.19 0.96
C ASN A 38 2.64 -8.79 1.24
N ILE A 39 2.33 -7.51 1.12
CA ILE A 39 0.95 -7.05 1.33
C ILE A 39 0.01 -7.62 0.28
N MET A 40 0.44 -7.65 -0.98
CA MET A 40 -0.38 -8.22 -2.05
C MET A 40 -0.70 -9.68 -1.78
N GLU A 41 0.27 -10.43 -1.28
CA GLU A 41 0.06 -11.83 -0.95
C GLU A 41 -0.91 -11.98 0.23
N ILE A 42 -0.73 -11.17 1.27
CA ILE A 42 -1.60 -11.22 2.45
C ILE A 42 -3.03 -10.86 2.07
N TRP A 43 -3.22 -9.83 1.26
CA TRP A 43 -4.55 -9.42 0.82
C TRP A 43 -5.11 -10.29 -0.30
N LYS A 44 -4.32 -11.21 -0.84
CA LYS A 44 -4.72 -12.09 -1.95
C LYS A 44 -5.12 -11.29 -3.18
N VAL A 45 -4.32 -10.29 -3.50
CA VAL A 45 -4.53 -9.44 -4.67
C VAL A 45 -3.96 -10.16 -5.90
N ARG A 46 -4.75 -10.19 -6.98
CA ARG A 46 -4.28 -10.79 -8.22
C ARG A 46 -3.24 -9.90 -8.89
N ASP A 47 -2.39 -10.51 -9.71
CA ASP A 47 -1.30 -9.77 -10.34
C ASP A 47 -1.80 -8.60 -11.18
N GLU A 48 -2.91 -8.76 -11.91
CA GLU A 48 -3.44 -7.68 -12.72
C GLU A 48 -3.91 -6.51 -11.85
N GLU A 49 -4.48 -6.81 -10.69
CA GLU A 49 -4.89 -5.78 -9.75
C GLU A 49 -3.68 -5.09 -9.11
N ALA A 50 -2.67 -5.87 -8.77
CA ALA A 50 -1.44 -5.31 -8.21
C ALA A 50 -0.76 -4.37 -9.19
N ARG A 51 -0.75 -4.73 -10.48
CA ARG A 51 -0.20 -3.86 -11.52
C ARG A 51 -0.97 -2.53 -11.59
N ALA A 52 -2.29 -2.62 -11.48
CA ALA A 52 -3.13 -1.41 -11.47
C ALA A 52 -2.83 -0.54 -10.25
N LEU A 53 -2.64 -1.16 -9.08
CA LEU A 53 -2.30 -0.41 -7.88
C LEU A 53 -0.96 0.32 -8.02
N LEU A 54 -0.06 -0.22 -8.82
CA LEU A 54 1.22 0.45 -9.12
C LEU A 54 1.11 1.44 -10.28
N GLY A 55 -0.10 1.81 -10.66
CA GLY A 55 -0.29 2.82 -11.69
C GLY A 55 -0.35 2.26 -13.10
N GLY A 56 -0.64 0.97 -13.24
CA GLY A 56 -0.74 0.36 -14.56
C GLY A 56 0.59 -0.13 -15.09
N MET A 57 1.44 -0.65 -14.23
CA MET A 57 2.72 -1.22 -14.64
C MET A 57 2.50 -2.33 -15.67
N SER A 58 3.36 -2.38 -16.70
CA SER A 58 3.25 -3.42 -17.71
C SER A 58 3.53 -4.79 -17.12
N ASN A 59 3.02 -5.82 -17.79
CA ASN A 59 3.18 -7.20 -17.34
C ASN A 59 4.66 -7.58 -17.20
N GLY A 60 5.46 -7.23 -18.22
CA GLY A 60 6.88 -7.56 -18.20
C GLY A 60 7.64 -6.85 -17.08
N ALA A 61 7.36 -5.55 -16.91
CA ALA A 61 8.02 -4.78 -15.86
C ALA A 61 7.61 -5.28 -14.47
N PHE A 62 6.34 -5.66 -14.32
CA PHE A 62 5.83 -6.15 -13.05
C PHE A 62 6.50 -7.47 -12.66
N TYR A 63 6.59 -8.41 -13.59
CA TYR A 63 7.23 -9.68 -13.28
C TYR A 63 8.72 -9.57 -13.05
N ALA A 64 9.38 -8.65 -13.77
CA ALA A 64 10.78 -8.38 -13.52
C ALA A 64 10.99 -7.83 -12.10
N LEU A 65 10.12 -6.92 -11.69
CA LEU A 65 10.18 -6.35 -10.34
C LEU A 65 9.93 -7.41 -9.29
N LYS A 66 8.92 -8.25 -9.51
CA LYS A 66 8.54 -9.29 -8.56
C LYS A 66 9.67 -10.30 -8.38
N LYS A 67 10.35 -10.62 -9.46
CA LYS A 67 11.40 -11.63 -9.44
C LYS A 67 12.70 -11.11 -8.84
N ALA A 68 13.16 -9.95 -9.31
CA ALA A 68 14.46 -9.40 -8.89
C ALA A 68 14.39 -8.54 -7.64
N GLY A 69 13.36 -7.69 -7.57
CA GLY A 69 13.14 -6.85 -6.40
C GLY A 69 14.16 -5.76 -6.17
N THR A 70 15.03 -5.48 -7.14
CA THR A 70 16.14 -4.55 -6.93
C THR A 70 16.05 -3.28 -7.76
N LYS A 71 15.03 -3.18 -8.61
CA LYS A 71 14.90 -2.01 -9.47
C LYS A 71 14.52 -0.78 -8.65
N THR A 72 15.11 0.36 -8.99
CA THR A 72 14.73 1.64 -8.40
C THR A 72 13.37 2.05 -8.94
N LEU A 73 12.44 2.33 -8.04
CA LEU A 73 11.10 2.77 -8.40
C LEU A 73 11.07 4.29 -8.50
N ASP A 74 10.18 4.79 -9.35
CA ASP A 74 9.98 6.23 -9.47
C ASP A 74 9.17 6.76 -8.29
N GLU A 75 9.06 8.07 -8.23
CA GLU A 75 8.38 8.74 -7.12
C GLU A 75 6.92 8.32 -7.01
N ASP A 76 6.22 8.23 -8.14
CA ASP A 76 4.80 7.88 -8.12
C ASP A 76 4.58 6.49 -7.52
N ARG A 77 5.37 5.51 -7.95
CA ARG A 77 5.21 4.16 -7.45
C ARG A 77 5.57 4.03 -5.99
N LEU A 78 6.62 4.71 -5.55
CA LEU A 78 6.97 4.72 -4.13
C LEU A 78 5.87 5.38 -3.29
N ARG A 79 5.27 6.45 -3.81
CA ARG A 79 4.18 7.12 -3.10
C ARG A 79 2.97 6.21 -2.96
N ARG A 80 2.62 5.49 -4.03
CA ARG A 80 1.53 4.53 -3.98
C ARG A 80 1.78 3.44 -2.95
N ILE A 81 3.00 2.90 -2.95
CA ILE A 81 3.36 1.86 -1.99
C ILE A 81 3.31 2.40 -0.56
N SER A 82 3.74 3.64 -0.36
CA SER A 82 3.68 4.28 0.95
C SER A 82 2.25 4.32 1.48
N TYR A 83 1.29 4.69 0.63
CA TYR A 83 -0.11 4.69 1.04
C TYR A 83 -0.60 3.29 1.35
N LEU A 84 -0.23 2.30 0.55
CA LEU A 84 -0.65 0.93 0.79
C LEU A 84 -0.10 0.39 2.10
N ILE A 85 1.15 0.68 2.42
CA ILE A 85 1.74 0.31 3.69
C ILE A 85 0.96 0.96 4.85
N GLY A 86 0.65 2.24 4.71
CA GLY A 86 -0.12 2.95 5.73
C GLY A 86 -1.51 2.38 5.92
N ILE A 87 -2.18 2.02 4.82
CA ILE A 87 -3.50 1.39 4.88
C ILE A 87 -3.40 0.04 5.58
N PHE A 88 -2.40 -0.76 5.22
CA PHE A 88 -2.19 -2.07 5.82
C PHE A 88 -2.01 -1.95 7.34
N LYS A 89 -1.18 -1.03 7.77
CA LYS A 89 -0.95 -0.84 9.20
C LYS A 89 -2.19 -0.34 9.93
N ALA A 90 -2.91 0.59 9.30
CA ALA A 90 -4.13 1.12 9.91
C ALA A 90 -5.17 0.02 10.11
N LEU A 91 -5.32 -0.86 9.13
CA LEU A 91 -6.27 -1.97 9.22
C LEU A 91 -5.89 -2.92 10.34
N ASN A 92 -4.60 -3.21 10.49
CA ASN A 92 -4.16 -4.11 11.56
C ASN A 92 -4.40 -3.51 12.95
N ILE A 93 -4.25 -2.20 13.07
CA ILE A 93 -4.52 -1.51 14.33
C ILE A 93 -6.02 -1.52 14.65
N LEU A 94 -6.85 -1.26 13.64
CA LEU A 94 -8.29 -1.14 13.84
C LEU A 94 -8.99 -2.47 14.09
N HIS A 95 -8.55 -3.53 13.44
CA HIS A 95 -9.33 -4.76 13.36
C HIS A 95 -8.62 -6.01 13.85
N GLY A 96 -7.33 -5.93 14.16
CA GLY A 96 -6.56 -7.14 14.42
C GLY A 96 -6.25 -7.89 13.14
N GLN A 97 -5.34 -8.83 13.22
CA GLN A 97 -4.73 -9.41 12.02
C GLN A 97 -5.72 -10.16 11.13
N ASP A 98 -6.54 -11.03 11.72
CA ASP A 98 -7.40 -11.87 10.90
C ASP A 98 -8.38 -11.07 10.06
N LEU A 99 -9.08 -10.14 10.67
CA LEU A 99 -10.05 -9.32 9.93
C LEU A 99 -9.32 -8.35 9.01
N ALA A 100 -8.22 -7.78 9.45
CA ALA A 100 -7.45 -6.83 8.63
C ALA A 100 -7.01 -7.48 7.33
N ASP A 101 -6.56 -8.75 7.40
CA ASP A 101 -6.06 -9.44 6.21
C ASP A 101 -7.16 -9.70 5.18
N ARG A 102 -8.41 -9.80 5.63
CA ARG A 102 -9.55 -10.07 4.74
C ARG A 102 -10.31 -8.81 4.35
N TRP A 103 -10.10 -7.74 5.08
CA TRP A 103 -10.95 -6.54 4.99
C TRP A 103 -11.03 -5.97 3.57
N MET A 104 -9.92 -5.95 2.86
CA MET A 104 -9.86 -5.35 1.53
C MET A 104 -10.72 -6.10 0.51
N GLN A 105 -10.98 -7.39 0.75
CA GLN A 105 -11.75 -8.21 -0.16
C GLN A 105 -13.21 -8.37 0.26
N LEU A 106 -13.60 -7.81 1.39
CA LEU A 106 -14.98 -7.92 1.86
C LEU A 106 -15.81 -6.77 1.31
N PRO A 107 -17.10 -7.02 0.99
CA PRO A 107 -18.01 -5.93 0.65
C PRO A 107 -18.08 -4.96 1.82
N ASN A 108 -18.17 -3.67 1.50
CA ASN A 108 -18.14 -2.65 2.53
C ASN A 108 -19.34 -1.73 2.38
N SER A 109 -19.99 -1.42 3.50
CA SER A 109 -21.18 -0.59 3.49
C SER A 109 -20.90 0.91 3.47
N ASN A 110 -19.64 1.31 3.63
CA ASN A 110 -19.31 2.73 3.57
C ASN A 110 -19.60 3.26 2.16
N ARG A 111 -20.21 4.45 2.11
CA ARG A 111 -20.69 5.01 0.85
C ARG A 111 -19.58 5.20 -0.18
N ILE A 112 -18.35 5.47 0.24
CA ILE A 112 -17.27 5.71 -0.71
C ILE A 112 -17.00 4.50 -1.60
N PHE A 113 -17.34 3.29 -1.15
CA PHE A 113 -17.09 2.08 -1.92
C PHE A 113 -18.23 1.71 -2.87
N ASN A 114 -19.36 2.40 -2.76
CA ASN A 114 -20.49 2.22 -3.66
C ASN A 114 -20.89 0.75 -3.81
N GLY A 115 -20.90 0.03 -2.69
CA GLY A 115 -21.33 -1.37 -2.67
C GLY A 115 -20.26 -2.38 -3.05
N SER A 116 -19.06 -1.93 -3.44
CA SER A 116 -18.01 -2.87 -3.79
C SER A 116 -16.97 -2.97 -2.67
N THR A 117 -15.86 -3.65 -2.96
CA THR A 117 -14.80 -3.83 -1.98
C THR A 117 -13.87 -2.63 -1.96
N ALA A 118 -13.15 -2.47 -0.85
CA ALA A 118 -12.14 -1.43 -0.78
C ALA A 118 -11.05 -1.66 -1.83
N LEU A 119 -10.69 -2.91 -2.11
CA LEU A 119 -9.70 -3.19 -3.14
C LEU A 119 -10.16 -2.66 -4.50
N ALA A 120 -11.40 -2.95 -4.89
CA ALA A 120 -11.93 -2.46 -6.16
C ALA A 120 -11.91 -0.93 -6.21
N TYR A 121 -12.22 -0.29 -5.10
CA TYR A 121 -12.19 1.16 -5.00
C TYR A 121 -10.78 1.70 -5.27
N LEU A 122 -9.76 1.07 -4.69
CA LEU A 122 -8.38 1.50 -4.91
C LEU A 122 -7.93 1.27 -6.35
N VAL A 123 -8.28 0.10 -6.90
CA VAL A 123 -7.89 -0.23 -8.27
C VAL A 123 -8.48 0.75 -9.26
N GLN A 124 -9.75 1.12 -9.08
CA GLN A 124 -10.42 2.03 -10.00
C GLN A 124 -10.02 3.48 -9.80
N GLY A 125 -9.83 3.89 -8.56
CA GLY A 125 -9.64 5.30 -8.23
C GLY A 125 -8.20 5.78 -8.24
N GLY A 126 -7.25 4.88 -8.13
CA GLY A 126 -5.85 5.24 -8.13
C GLY A 126 -5.44 6.07 -6.92
N LEU A 127 -4.45 6.92 -7.09
CA LEU A 127 -3.86 7.66 -5.99
C LEU A 127 -4.87 8.48 -5.17
N PRO A 128 -5.82 9.19 -5.78
CA PRO A 128 -6.83 9.89 -4.98
C PRO A 128 -7.63 8.96 -4.08
N ALA A 129 -7.93 7.75 -4.55
CA ALA A 129 -8.63 6.76 -3.72
C ALA A 129 -7.76 6.28 -2.57
N PHE A 130 -6.46 6.10 -2.81
CA PHE A 130 -5.52 5.74 -1.74
C PHE A 130 -5.55 6.81 -0.64
N GLN A 131 -5.51 8.07 -1.04
CA GLN A 131 -5.51 9.18 -0.10
C GLN A 131 -6.80 9.22 0.71
N THR A 132 -7.93 9.04 0.04
CA THR A 132 -9.23 9.07 0.70
C THR A 132 -9.36 7.93 1.71
N LEU A 133 -8.99 6.72 1.30
CA LEU A 133 -9.08 5.58 2.20
C LEU A 133 -8.13 5.74 3.39
N ARG A 134 -6.91 6.22 3.15
CA ARG A 134 -5.97 6.45 4.24
C ARG A 134 -6.55 7.43 5.26
N ARG A 135 -7.14 8.53 4.78
CA ARG A 135 -7.74 9.51 5.69
C ARG A 135 -8.90 8.92 6.47
N LEU A 136 -9.73 8.11 5.83
CA LEU A 136 -10.85 7.46 6.50
C LEU A 136 -10.37 6.58 7.64
N LEU A 137 -9.37 5.76 7.37
CA LEU A 137 -8.84 4.84 8.38
C LEU A 137 -8.12 5.58 9.50
N ASP A 138 -7.38 6.62 9.16
CA ASP A 138 -6.68 7.42 10.16
C ASP A 138 -7.67 8.13 11.08
N ALA A 139 -8.79 8.59 10.54
CA ALA A 139 -9.82 9.22 11.35
C ALA A 139 -10.40 8.24 12.36
N ARG A 140 -10.61 6.99 11.95
CA ARG A 140 -11.11 5.96 12.85
C ARG A 140 -10.09 5.63 13.95
N ARG A 141 -8.81 5.62 13.60
CA ARG A 141 -7.75 5.37 14.58
C ARG A 141 -7.63 6.49 15.60
N GLY A 142 -7.88 7.71 15.15
CA GLY A 142 -7.71 8.87 16.01
C GLY A 142 -8.76 8.99 17.09
N GLU A 143 -9.76 8.16 17.02
CA GLU A 143 -10.82 8.17 18.02
C GLU A 143 -10.53 7.21 19.15
#